data_f680a9ce144bcc7a4d07760ec394b886
#
_entry.id   f680a9ce144bcc7a4d07760ec394b886
#
_cell.length_a   1.000
_cell.length_b   1.000
_cell.length_c   1.000
_cell.angle_alpha   90.00
_cell.angle_beta   90.00
_cell.angle_gamma   90.00
#
_symmetry.space_group_name_H-M   'P 1'
#
loop_
_entity.id
_entity.type
_entity.pdbx_description
1 polymer ?
#
loop_
_entity_poly.entity_id
_entity_poly.type
_entity_poly.pdbx_seq_one_letter_code
_entity_poly.pdbx_strand_id
1 'polypeptide(L)'
;SKSTAPEDYTSLLIVKVKMDKGEKTIEGTLFGKKDIRIVTIDGYPIDIVPEGALLVTTHIDKPGIIGRVGTVLGNNGVNIAGMHVGREGIGKQAVMVLNVDDTVSESVMKQITELDGIETVKLVQF
;
A
#
# COMPACT_ATOMS: atom_id res chain seq x y z
N SER A 1 1.43 15.24 -13.54
CA SER A 1 2.42 16.29 -13.71
C SER A 1 3.81 15.70 -13.89
N LYS A 2 4.65 16.42 -14.56
CA LYS A 2 6.03 16.03 -14.75
C LYS A 2 6.88 16.58 -13.61
N SER A 3 7.76 15.75 -13.11
CA SER A 3 8.81 16.19 -12.20
C SER A 3 10.15 15.72 -12.76
N THR A 4 11.23 16.17 -12.16
CA THR A 4 12.56 15.64 -12.47
C THR A 4 12.65 14.22 -11.95
N ALA A 5 12.24 13.27 -12.77
CA ALA A 5 12.32 11.86 -12.41
C ALA A 5 13.73 11.32 -12.62
N PRO A 6 14.14 10.30 -11.85
CA PRO A 6 15.38 9.59 -12.13
C PRO A 6 15.39 9.04 -13.56
N GLU A 7 16.58 8.82 -14.09
CA GLU A 7 16.76 8.35 -15.46
C GLU A 7 16.04 7.04 -15.77
N ASP A 8 15.80 6.21 -14.75
CA ASP A 8 15.13 4.93 -14.91
C ASP A 8 13.65 5.08 -15.21
N TYR A 9 13.07 6.27 -15.00
CA TYR A 9 11.66 6.50 -15.23
C TYR A 9 11.41 7.13 -16.58
N THR A 10 10.43 6.63 -17.32
CA THR A 10 9.98 7.27 -18.55
C THR A 10 8.95 8.35 -18.29
N SER A 11 8.16 8.20 -17.23
CA SER A 11 7.21 9.22 -16.80
C SER A 11 6.86 9.01 -15.34
N LEU A 12 6.42 10.09 -14.68
CA LEU A 12 5.95 10.04 -13.32
C LEU A 12 4.53 10.57 -13.27
N LEU A 13 3.64 9.79 -12.68
CA LEU A 13 2.25 10.14 -12.48
C LEU A 13 1.97 10.27 -10.99
N ILE A 14 1.35 11.38 -10.60
CA ILE A 14 0.95 11.60 -9.22
C ILE A 14 -0.57 11.57 -9.15
N VAL A 15 -1.11 10.72 -8.30
CA VAL A 15 -2.55 10.60 -8.08
C VAL A 15 -2.83 10.82 -6.61
N LYS A 16 -3.78 11.70 -6.32
CA LYS A 16 -4.26 11.91 -4.96
C LYS A 16 -5.56 11.15 -4.79
N VAL A 17 -5.62 10.32 -3.77
CA VAL A 17 -6.80 9.53 -3.44
C VAL A 17 -7.37 10.03 -2.13
N LYS A 18 -8.61 10.49 -2.16
CA LYS A 18 -9.30 10.92 -0.94
C LYS A 18 -9.80 9.71 -0.17
N MET A 19 -9.62 9.76 1.12
CA MET A 19 -10.02 8.70 2.04
C MET A 19 -10.80 9.30 3.20
N ASP A 20 -11.41 8.46 4.03
CA ASP A 20 -12.21 8.91 5.17
C ASP A 20 -11.44 9.80 6.15
N LYS A 21 -10.14 9.60 6.24
CA LYS A 21 -9.27 10.34 7.16
C LYS A 21 -8.24 11.19 6.41
N GLY A 22 -8.63 11.80 5.29
CA GLY A 22 -7.74 12.66 4.53
C GLY A 22 -7.40 12.11 3.16
N GLU A 23 -6.28 12.53 2.62
CA GLU A 23 -5.84 12.14 1.29
C GLU A 23 -4.60 11.27 1.37
N LYS A 24 -4.51 10.31 0.45
CA LYS A 24 -3.28 9.58 0.17
C LYS A 24 -2.74 10.02 -1.17
N THR A 25 -1.44 10.21 -1.24
CA THR A 25 -0.77 10.53 -2.49
C THR A 25 -0.04 9.29 -2.99
N ILE A 26 -0.39 8.88 -4.22
CA ILE A 26 0.22 7.73 -4.87
C ILE A 26 1.00 8.23 -6.05
N GLU A 27 2.26 7.88 -6.12
CA GLU A 27 3.10 8.19 -7.27
C GLU A 27 3.45 6.91 -8.01
N GLY A 28 3.23 6.94 -9.31
CA GLY A 28 3.52 5.81 -10.16
C GLY A 28 4.46 6.21 -11.28
N THR A 29 5.13 5.25 -11.83
CA THR A 29 6.00 5.44 -12.97
C THR A 29 5.85 4.30 -13.97
N LEU A 30 6.21 4.58 -15.21
CA LEU A 30 6.22 3.60 -16.28
C LEU A 30 7.67 3.26 -16.61
N PHE A 31 8.06 2.03 -16.37
CA PHE A 31 9.36 1.52 -16.78
C PHE A 31 9.23 0.95 -18.19
N GLY A 32 9.84 1.61 -19.17
CA GLY A 32 9.62 1.23 -20.56
C GLY A 32 8.20 1.54 -20.99
N LYS A 33 7.64 0.74 -21.90
CA LYS A 33 6.32 1.01 -22.48
C LYS A 33 5.17 0.29 -21.78
N LYS A 34 5.45 -0.72 -20.94
CA LYS A 34 4.41 -1.60 -20.42
C LYS A 34 4.53 -1.88 -18.93
N ASP A 35 5.61 -1.48 -18.29
CA ASP A 35 5.85 -1.82 -16.90
C ASP A 35 5.53 -0.62 -16.01
N ILE A 36 4.31 -0.60 -15.51
CA ILE A 36 3.84 0.47 -14.62
C ILE A 36 4.11 0.04 -13.19
N ARG A 37 4.71 0.94 -12.42
CA ARG A 37 5.01 0.70 -11.00
C ARG A 37 4.59 1.89 -10.16
N ILE A 38 4.05 1.60 -8.98
CA ILE A 38 3.83 2.63 -7.97
C ILE A 38 5.10 2.73 -7.14
N VAL A 39 5.66 3.93 -7.06
CA VAL A 39 6.97 4.14 -6.41
C VAL A 39 6.89 4.91 -5.11
N THR A 40 5.79 5.62 -4.85
CA THR A 40 5.56 6.22 -3.53
C THR A 40 4.09 6.18 -3.16
N ILE A 41 3.81 6.13 -1.86
CA ILE A 41 2.49 6.40 -1.29
C ILE A 41 2.71 7.32 -0.11
N ASP A 42 2.10 8.51 -0.14
CA ASP A 42 2.27 9.55 0.89
C ASP A 42 3.74 9.88 1.15
N GLY A 43 4.58 9.85 0.09
CA GLY A 43 5.99 10.12 0.21
C GLY A 43 6.83 8.94 0.70
N TYR A 44 6.21 7.84 1.13
CA TYR A 44 6.94 6.63 1.50
C TYR A 44 7.39 5.90 0.23
N PRO A 45 8.69 5.59 0.10
CA PRO A 45 9.17 4.81 -1.04
C PRO A 45 8.57 3.41 -1.01
N ILE A 46 8.01 3.00 -2.12
CA ILE A 46 7.52 1.64 -2.31
C ILE A 46 7.83 1.21 -3.75
N ASP A 47 7.60 -0.05 -4.04
CA ASP A 47 7.76 -0.59 -5.38
C ASP A 47 6.73 -1.69 -5.56
N ILE A 48 5.62 -1.36 -6.19
CA ILE A 48 4.51 -2.30 -6.34
C ILE A 48 3.82 -2.14 -7.69
N VAL A 49 3.36 -3.25 -8.24
CA VAL A 49 2.62 -3.28 -9.49
C VAL A 49 1.16 -2.91 -9.23
N PRO A 50 0.60 -1.87 -9.89
CA PRO A 50 -0.80 -1.47 -9.70
C PRO A 50 -1.73 -2.40 -10.47
N GLU A 51 -1.99 -3.58 -9.94
CA GLU A 51 -2.83 -4.56 -10.61
C GLU A 51 -3.70 -5.26 -9.58
N GLY A 52 -4.95 -5.55 -9.95
CA GLY A 52 -5.91 -6.17 -9.06
C GLY A 52 -6.31 -5.23 -7.92
N ALA A 53 -6.13 -5.66 -6.71
CA ALA A 53 -6.47 -4.88 -5.52
C ALA A 53 -5.24 -4.63 -4.66
N LEU A 54 -5.13 -3.42 -4.14
CA LEU A 54 -4.09 -3.05 -3.18
C LEU A 54 -4.75 -2.75 -1.83
N LEU A 55 -4.28 -3.42 -0.80
CA LEU A 55 -4.64 -3.08 0.56
C LEU A 55 -3.54 -2.17 1.11
N VAL A 56 -3.92 -0.96 1.50
CA VAL A 56 -2.99 0.05 1.99
C VAL A 56 -3.27 0.31 3.46
N THR A 57 -2.28 0.10 4.31
CA THR A 57 -2.41 0.38 5.74
C THR A 57 -1.38 1.39 6.17
N THR A 58 -1.74 2.21 7.16
CA THR A 58 -0.75 2.93 7.94
C THR A 58 -0.73 2.32 9.34
N HIS A 59 0.45 2.21 9.90
CA HIS A 59 0.62 1.53 11.18
C HIS A 59 1.85 2.05 11.91
N ILE A 60 1.98 1.67 13.17
CA ILE A 60 3.18 1.95 13.93
C ILE A 60 4.23 0.89 13.59
N ASP A 61 5.43 1.32 13.29
CA ASP A 61 6.53 0.44 12.89
C ASP A 61 7.09 -0.31 14.09
N LYS A 62 6.48 -1.45 14.38
CA LYS A 62 6.89 -2.32 15.49
C LYS A 62 6.71 -3.79 15.12
N PRO A 63 7.42 -4.69 15.82
CA PRO A 63 7.33 -6.12 15.55
C PRO A 63 5.90 -6.65 15.67
N GLY A 64 5.55 -7.59 14.82
CA GLY A 64 4.30 -8.34 14.90
C GLY A 64 3.15 -7.76 14.07
N ILE A 65 3.18 -6.48 13.70
CA ILE A 65 2.08 -5.87 12.94
C ILE A 65 1.89 -6.58 11.60
N ILE A 66 2.96 -6.74 10.85
CA ILE A 66 2.91 -7.37 9.51
C ILE A 66 2.39 -8.81 9.63
N GLY A 67 2.89 -9.54 10.61
CA GLY A 67 2.46 -10.92 10.84
C GLY A 67 0.98 -11.03 11.19
N ARG A 68 0.47 -10.09 12.01
CA ARG A 68 -0.96 -10.09 12.37
C ARG A 68 -1.85 -9.78 11.17
N VAL A 69 -1.47 -8.82 10.34
CA VAL A 69 -2.21 -8.52 9.11
C VAL A 69 -2.22 -9.72 8.19
N GLY A 70 -1.07 -10.34 7.96
CA GLY A 70 -0.97 -11.53 7.13
C GLY A 70 -1.83 -12.68 7.65
N THR A 71 -1.87 -12.86 8.96
CA THR A 71 -2.68 -13.92 9.58
C THR A 71 -4.17 -13.67 9.38
N VAL A 72 -4.64 -12.42 9.55
CA VAL A 72 -6.05 -12.09 9.30
C VAL A 72 -6.41 -12.39 7.85
N LEU A 73 -5.58 -11.96 6.90
CA LEU A 73 -5.85 -12.21 5.49
C LEU A 73 -5.88 -13.70 5.18
N GLY A 74 -4.89 -14.44 5.65
CA GLY A 74 -4.82 -15.88 5.43
C GLY A 74 -5.99 -16.64 6.04
N ASN A 75 -6.41 -16.28 7.25
CA ASN A 75 -7.56 -16.90 7.90
C ASN A 75 -8.87 -16.63 7.16
N ASN A 76 -8.92 -15.59 6.36
CA ASN A 76 -10.10 -15.24 5.56
C ASN A 76 -9.95 -15.64 4.09
N GLY A 77 -8.96 -16.48 3.77
CA GLY A 77 -8.78 -17.00 2.42
C GLY A 77 -8.26 -16.00 1.41
N VAL A 78 -7.68 -14.89 1.86
CA VAL A 78 -7.12 -13.87 0.98
C VAL A 78 -5.64 -14.15 0.76
N ASN A 79 -5.27 -14.37 -0.49
CA ASN A 79 -3.88 -14.62 -0.85
C ASN A 79 -3.15 -13.32 -1.15
N ILE A 80 -1.94 -13.19 -0.61
CA ILE A 80 -1.08 -12.02 -0.80
C ILE A 80 -0.12 -12.33 -1.95
N ALA A 81 -0.22 -11.55 -3.03
CA ALA A 81 0.64 -11.72 -4.19
C ALA A 81 1.94 -10.90 -4.08
N GLY A 82 1.90 -9.81 -3.34
CA GLY A 82 3.07 -8.97 -3.12
C GLY A 82 2.89 -8.08 -1.92
N MET A 83 3.98 -7.62 -1.35
CA MET A 83 3.95 -6.76 -0.18
C MET A 83 5.14 -5.82 -0.17
N HIS A 84 4.91 -4.60 0.24
CA HIS A 84 5.98 -3.63 0.43
C HIS A 84 5.69 -2.76 1.66
N VAL A 85 6.73 -2.43 2.40
CA VAL A 85 6.63 -1.57 3.58
C VAL A 85 7.52 -0.34 3.40
N GLY A 86 6.92 0.83 3.51
CA GLY A 86 7.65 2.09 3.55
C GLY A 86 7.76 2.56 4.99
N ARG A 87 8.95 2.94 5.42
CA ARG A 87 9.26 3.21 6.82
C ARG A 87 9.86 4.59 7.03
N GLU A 88 9.55 5.19 8.18
CA GLU A 88 10.30 6.35 8.69
C GLU A 88 11.36 5.91 9.68
N GLY A 89 11.03 4.94 10.54
CA GLY A 89 11.91 4.43 11.56
C GLY A 89 11.15 3.65 12.63
N ILE A 90 11.86 2.88 13.41
CA ILE A 90 11.28 2.05 14.47
C ILE A 90 10.44 2.92 15.41
N GLY A 91 9.22 2.48 15.71
CA GLY A 91 8.30 3.19 16.59
C GLY A 91 7.57 4.35 15.95
N LYS A 92 7.94 4.74 14.75
CA LYS A 92 7.26 5.79 13.98
C LYS A 92 6.21 5.21 13.06
N GLN A 93 5.59 6.05 12.25
CA GLN A 93 4.57 5.61 11.30
C GLN A 93 5.21 4.89 10.12
N ALA A 94 4.50 3.89 9.61
CA ALA A 94 4.89 3.18 8.40
C ALA A 94 3.66 2.94 7.54
N VAL A 95 3.90 2.68 6.26
CA VAL A 95 2.86 2.31 5.29
C VAL A 95 3.15 0.90 4.82
N MET A 96 2.12 0.05 4.81
CA MET A 96 2.22 -1.28 4.24
C MET A 96 1.25 -1.38 3.08
N VAL A 97 1.73 -1.90 1.95
CA VAL A 97 0.92 -2.08 0.75
C VAL A 97 0.97 -3.55 0.38
N LEU A 98 -0.20 -4.14 0.22
CA LEU A 98 -0.31 -5.55 -0.15
C LEU A 98 -1.10 -5.66 -1.46
N ASN A 99 -0.52 -6.36 -2.44
CA ASN A 99 -1.28 -6.85 -3.57
C ASN A 99 -2.03 -8.09 -3.11
N VAL A 100 -3.33 -8.09 -3.28
CA VAL A 100 -4.15 -9.25 -2.95
C VAL A 100 -4.84 -9.76 -4.21
N ASP A 101 -5.04 -11.08 -4.29
CA ASP A 101 -5.60 -11.71 -5.48
C ASP A 101 -7.08 -11.40 -5.66
N ASP A 102 -7.79 -11.20 -4.56
CA ASP A 102 -9.21 -10.94 -4.55
C ASP A 102 -9.54 -9.67 -3.79
N THR A 103 -10.74 -9.16 -3.98
CA THR A 103 -11.22 -8.06 -3.17
C THR A 103 -11.30 -8.50 -1.69
N VAL A 104 -11.11 -7.54 -0.80
CA VAL A 104 -11.18 -7.78 0.64
C VAL A 104 -12.52 -7.25 1.14
N SER A 105 -13.27 -8.09 1.84
CA SER A 105 -14.58 -7.71 2.37
C SER A 105 -14.46 -6.66 3.48
N GLU A 106 -15.54 -5.93 3.72
CA GLU A 106 -15.57 -4.95 4.81
C GLU A 106 -15.34 -5.60 6.17
N SER A 107 -15.81 -6.84 6.35
CA SER A 107 -15.58 -7.59 7.58
C SER A 107 -14.09 -7.82 7.82
N VAL A 108 -13.37 -8.21 6.80
CA VAL A 108 -11.91 -8.43 6.90
C VAL A 108 -11.19 -7.11 7.11
N MET A 109 -11.60 -6.05 6.41
CA MET A 109 -11.05 -4.71 6.61
C MET A 109 -11.20 -4.28 8.07
N LYS A 110 -12.37 -4.54 8.65
CA LYS A 110 -12.63 -4.21 10.06
C LYS A 110 -11.73 -5.00 11.00
N GLN A 111 -11.53 -6.29 10.75
CA GLN A 111 -10.64 -7.11 11.56
C GLN A 111 -9.21 -6.54 11.56
N ILE A 112 -8.75 -6.08 10.41
CA ILE A 112 -7.42 -5.47 10.30
C ILE A 112 -7.37 -4.14 11.06
N THR A 113 -8.39 -3.30 10.88
CA THR A 113 -8.46 -2.00 11.55
C THR A 113 -8.42 -2.13 13.07
N GLU A 114 -8.95 -3.21 13.61
CA GLU A 114 -8.99 -3.45 15.05
C GLU A 114 -7.69 -4.02 15.62
N LEU A 115 -6.73 -4.36 14.79
CA LEU A 115 -5.42 -4.82 15.26
C LEU A 115 -4.66 -3.69 15.95
N ASP A 116 -4.03 -4.00 17.07
CA ASP A 116 -3.21 -3.03 17.77
C ASP A 116 -2.06 -2.55 16.91
N GLY A 117 -1.91 -1.23 16.82
CA GLY A 117 -0.87 -0.61 16.02
C GLY A 117 -1.28 -0.23 14.61
N ILE A 118 -2.42 -0.70 14.12
CA ILE A 118 -2.96 -0.28 12.82
C ILE A 118 -3.69 1.06 13.00
N GLU A 119 -3.42 2.01 12.12
CA GLU A 119 -4.03 3.33 12.15
C GLU A 119 -5.11 3.49 11.08
N THR A 120 -4.79 3.14 9.84
CA THR A 120 -5.76 3.21 8.73
C THR A 120 -5.64 2.00 7.84
N VAL A 121 -6.76 1.64 7.20
CA VAL A 121 -6.83 0.54 6.23
C VAL A 121 -7.69 1.00 5.06
N LYS A 122 -7.19 0.87 3.85
CA LYS A 122 -7.93 1.20 2.63
C LYS A 122 -7.68 0.16 1.54
N LEU A 123 -8.69 -0.05 0.73
CA LEU A 123 -8.60 -0.93 -0.44
C LEU A 123 -8.69 -0.06 -1.71
N VAL A 124 -7.71 -0.24 -2.58
CA VAL A 124 -7.66 0.45 -3.88
C VAL A 124 -7.76 -0.63 -4.95
N GLN A 125 -8.71 -0.47 -5.86
CA GLN A 125 -8.89 -1.42 -6.96
C GLN A 125 -8.57 -0.75 -8.29
N PHE A 126 -7.89 -1.50 -9.14
CA PHE A 126 -7.51 -1.05 -10.48
C PHE A 126 -8.28 -1.76 -11.57
#